data_aaf3b248bd184343db98bb366108c08b
#
_entry.id   aaf3b248bd184343db98bb366108c08b
#
_cell.length_a   1.000
_cell.length_b   1.000
_cell.length_c   1.000
_cell.angle_alpha   90.00
_cell.angle_beta   90.00
_cell.angle_gamma   90.00
#
_symmetry.space_group_name_H-M   'P 1'
#
loop_
_entity.id
_entity.type
_entity.pdbx_description
1 polymer ?
#
loop_
_entity_poly.entity_id
_entity_poly.type
_entity_poly.pdbx_seq_one_letter_code
_entity_poly.pdbx_strand_id
1 'polypeptide(L)' 'FLPLDGLIDVEAETARVGKEVAKVESELEKVRAKLADTNFTSKVPQKVLDDHTQREADWSAQLAKLKTMLEALG' A
#
# COMPACT_ATOMS: atom_id res chain seq x y z
N PHE A 1 7.75 -28.22 -19.37
CA PHE A 1 7.74 -27.56 -19.59
C PHE A 1 7.57 -26.66 -19.90
N LEU A 2 7.46 -26.16 -19.87
CA LEU A 2 7.29 -25.31 -20.18
C LEU A 2 7.03 -24.50 -20.65
N PRO A 3 6.94 -24.62 -20.71
CA PRO A 3 6.89 -23.77 -21.43
C PRO A 3 6.23 -22.62 -21.45
N LEU A 4 5.76 -22.40 -21.20
CA LEU A 4 5.24 -21.30 -21.03
C LEU A 4 6.12 -20.33 -20.94
N ASP A 5 7.09 -20.57 -21.38
CA ASP A 5 8.01 -19.81 -21.36
C ASP A 5 7.85 -18.54 -21.85
N GLY A 6 8.28 -17.52 -21.40
CA GLY A 6 8.13 -16.19 -21.79
C GLY A 6 6.78 -15.66 -21.46
N LEU A 7 5.95 -16.46 -20.97
CA LEU A 7 4.65 -16.03 -20.57
C LEU A 7 4.68 -15.59 -19.13
N ILE A 8 3.95 -14.54 -18.84
CA ILE A 8 3.82 -14.07 -17.49
C ILE A 8 2.91 -15.03 -16.74
N ASP A 9 3.37 -15.47 -15.57
CA ASP A 9 2.55 -16.29 -14.71
C ASP A 9 1.58 -15.36 -13.98
N VAL A 10 0.39 -15.23 -14.51
CA VAL A 10 -0.62 -14.32 -13.95
C VAL A 10 -0.94 -14.65 -12.51
N GLU A 11 -0.99 -15.94 -12.18
CA GLU A 11 -1.27 -16.34 -10.80
C GLU A 11 -0.19 -15.88 -9.85
N ALA A 12 1.08 -16.07 -10.23
CA ALA A 12 2.19 -15.65 -9.40
C ALA A 12 2.22 -14.14 -9.26
N GLU A 13 1.98 -13.43 -10.35
CA GLU A 13 1.94 -11.98 -10.33
C GLU A 13 0.80 -11.48 -9.46
N THR A 14 -0.38 -12.06 -9.62
CA THR A 14 -1.54 -11.67 -8.82
C THR A 14 -1.28 -11.92 -7.34
N ALA A 15 -0.69 -13.06 -7.01
CA ALA A 15 -0.38 -13.38 -5.62
C ALA A 15 0.62 -12.39 -5.04
N ARG A 16 1.65 -12.05 -5.80
CA ARG A 16 2.68 -11.13 -5.35
C ARG A 16 2.09 -9.73 -5.12
N VAL A 17 1.36 -9.24 -6.11
CA VAL A 17 0.74 -7.91 -6.01
C VAL A 17 -0.28 -7.90 -4.89
N GLY A 18 -1.03 -8.98 -4.73
CA GLY A 18 -2.00 -9.10 -3.64
C GLY A 18 -1.34 -9.00 -2.28
N LYS A 19 -0.17 -9.61 -2.11
CA LYS A 19 0.57 -9.51 -0.86
C LYS A 19 1.03 -8.09 -0.62
N GLU A 20 1.47 -7.42 -1.67
CA GLU A 20 1.89 -6.02 -1.56
C GLU A 20 0.71 -5.12 -1.22
N VAL A 21 -0.45 -5.37 -1.81
CA VAL A 21 -1.65 -4.63 -1.47
C VAL A 21 -1.97 -4.78 0.01
N ALA A 22 -1.93 -6.00 0.51
CA ALA A 22 -2.21 -6.25 1.92
C ALA A 22 -1.22 -5.52 2.81
N LYS A 23 0.05 -5.55 2.45
CA LYS A 23 1.09 -4.86 3.22
C LYS A 23 0.86 -3.35 3.23
N VAL A 24 0.61 -2.79 2.05
CA VAL A 24 0.37 -1.35 1.93
C VAL A 24 -0.87 -0.94 2.70
N GLU A 25 -1.94 -1.73 2.60
CA GLU A 25 -3.16 -1.44 3.35
C GLU A 25 -2.91 -1.45 4.85
N SER A 26 -2.13 -2.42 5.32
CA SER A 26 -1.79 -2.51 6.73
C SER A 26 -1.02 -1.29 7.20
N GLU A 27 -0.02 -0.88 6.43
CA GLU A 27 0.78 0.30 6.77
C GLU A 27 -0.05 1.57 6.72
N LEU A 28 -0.89 1.68 5.70
CA LEU A 28 -1.78 2.83 5.55
C LEU A 28 -2.74 2.93 6.73
N GLU A 29 -3.29 1.81 7.15
CA GLU A 29 -4.19 1.77 8.28
C GLU A 29 -3.51 2.24 9.56
N LYS A 30 -2.27 1.80 9.78
CA LYS A 30 -1.51 2.23 10.95
C LYS A 30 -1.27 3.74 10.94
N VAL A 31 -0.91 4.28 9.80
CA VAL A 31 -0.69 5.72 9.68
C VAL A 31 -1.98 6.48 9.93
N ARG A 32 -3.08 6.01 9.35
CA ARG A 32 -4.38 6.65 9.53
C ARG A 32 -4.83 6.60 10.98
N ALA A 33 -4.60 5.47 11.65
CA ALA A 33 -4.95 5.33 13.04
C ALA A 33 -4.21 6.36 13.90
N LYS A 34 -2.93 6.56 13.61
CA LYS A 34 -2.14 7.54 14.35
C LYS A 34 -2.61 8.96 14.08
N LEU A 35 -2.92 9.27 12.83
CA LEU A 35 -3.41 10.60 12.47
C LEU A 35 -4.79 10.87 13.05
N ALA A 36 -5.59 9.84 13.26
CA ALA A 36 -6.91 9.96 13.87
C ALA A 36 -6.84 10.06 15.38
N ASP A 37 -5.72 9.66 15.99
CA ASP A 37 -5.55 9.68 17.44
C ASP A 37 -5.21 11.09 17.90
N THR A 38 -6.15 11.77 18.55
CA THR A 38 -5.95 13.13 19.00
C THR A 38 -4.87 13.22 20.07
N ASN A 39 -4.71 12.17 20.88
CA ASN A 39 -3.63 12.15 21.86
C ASN A 39 -2.27 12.18 21.18
N PHE A 40 -2.14 11.41 20.12
CA PHE A 40 -0.90 11.40 19.36
C PHE A 40 -0.69 12.73 18.64
N THR A 41 -1.71 13.22 17.93
CA THR A 41 -1.57 14.41 17.12
C THR A 41 -1.35 15.67 17.95
N SER A 42 -1.83 15.69 19.18
CA SER A 42 -1.62 16.85 20.05
C SER A 42 -0.28 16.83 20.77
N LYS A 43 0.36 15.64 20.84
CA LYS A 43 1.64 15.51 21.54
C LYS A 43 2.86 15.64 20.63
N VAL A 44 2.67 15.40 19.34
CA VAL A 44 3.79 15.44 18.40
C VAL A 44 3.87 16.79 17.70
N PRO A 45 5.06 17.20 17.29
CA PRO A 45 5.20 18.46 16.54
C PRO A 45 4.55 18.33 15.16
N GLN A 46 4.24 19.48 14.59
CA GLN A 46 3.60 19.54 13.26
C GLN A 46 4.45 18.80 12.22
N LYS A 47 5.76 18.86 12.35
CA LYS A 47 6.66 18.20 11.44
C LYS A 47 6.42 16.69 11.39
N VAL A 48 6.16 16.08 12.54
CA VAL A 48 5.86 14.65 12.61
C VAL A 48 4.51 14.36 11.96
N LEU A 49 3.54 15.24 12.18
CA LEU A 49 2.23 15.10 11.55
C LEU A 49 2.35 15.19 10.03
N ASP A 50 3.15 16.13 9.56
CA ASP A 50 3.37 16.30 8.12
C ASP A 50 4.02 15.04 7.52
N ASP A 51 4.97 14.46 8.24
CA ASP A 51 5.61 13.21 7.81
C ASP A 51 4.59 12.09 7.67
N HIS A 52 3.71 11.96 8.67
CA HIS A 52 2.69 10.93 8.63
C HIS A 52 1.69 11.16 7.51
N THR A 53 1.30 12.43 7.31
CA THR A 53 0.39 12.79 6.22
C THR A 53 1.02 12.46 4.87
N GLN A 54 2.31 12.74 4.73
CA GLN A 54 3.04 12.42 3.51
C GLN A 54 3.07 10.93 3.27
N ARG A 55 3.33 10.16 4.32
CA ARG A 55 3.35 8.70 4.22
C ARG A 55 1.98 8.16 3.83
N GLU A 56 0.93 8.73 4.41
CA GLU A 56 -0.42 8.32 4.05
C GLU A 56 -0.68 8.55 2.57
N ALA A 57 -0.28 9.70 2.06
CA ALA A 57 -0.45 10.01 0.65
C ALA A 57 0.35 9.04 -0.22
N ASP A 58 1.59 8.75 0.17
CA ASP A 58 2.45 7.83 -0.56
C ASP A 58 1.86 6.42 -0.59
N TRP A 59 1.45 5.93 0.57
CA TRP A 59 0.86 4.59 0.66
C TRP A 59 -0.45 4.51 -0.11
N SER A 60 -1.24 5.57 -0.05
CA SER A 60 -2.51 5.62 -0.76
C SER A 60 -2.30 5.57 -2.28
N ALA A 61 -1.32 6.32 -2.77
CA ALA A 61 -0.97 6.31 -4.19
C ALA A 61 -0.46 4.94 -4.61
N GLN A 62 0.38 4.34 -3.78
CA GLN A 62 0.91 3.00 -4.02
C GLN A 62 -0.22 1.97 -4.09
N LEU A 63 -1.14 2.05 -3.16
CA LEU A 63 -2.27 1.15 -3.10
C LEU A 63 -3.12 1.25 -4.37
N ALA A 64 -3.43 2.46 -4.79
CA ALA A 64 -4.20 2.69 -6.01
C ALA A 64 -3.50 2.08 -7.22
N LYS A 65 -2.20 2.25 -7.29
CA LYS A 65 -1.39 1.71 -8.38
C LYS A 65 -1.43 0.18 -8.38
N LEU A 66 -1.27 -0.41 -7.20
CA LEU A 66 -1.29 -1.87 -7.08
C LEU A 66 -2.66 -2.44 -7.44
N LYS A 67 -3.72 -1.77 -7.02
CA LYS A 67 -5.07 -2.20 -7.37
C LYS A 67 -5.32 -2.15 -8.86
N THR A 68 -4.82 -1.11 -9.51
CA THR A 68 -4.92 -0.98 -10.96
C THR A 68 -4.18 -2.13 -11.64
N MET A 69 -3.01 -2.49 -11.12
CA MET A 69 -2.26 -3.62 -11.64
C MET A 69 -3.02 -4.93 -11.50
N LEU A 70 -3.67 -5.12 -10.35
CA LEU A 70 -4.48 -6.31 -10.12
C LEU A 70 -5.65 -6.39 -11.10
N GLU A 71 -6.29 -5.27 -11.35
CA GLU A 71 -7.39 -5.22 -12.30
C GLU A 71 -6.91 -5.58 -13.72
N ALA A 72 -5.73 -5.10 -14.06
CA ALA A 72 -5.16 -5.41 -15.37
C ALA A 72 -4.79 -6.89 -15.49
N LEU A 73 -4.41 -7.51 -14.39
CA LEU A 73 -4.06 -8.93 -14.37
C LEU A 73 -5.30 -9.82 -14.32
N GLY A 74 -6.30 -9.34 -13.63
CA GLY A 74 -7.54 -10.09 -13.51
C GLY A 74 -8.51 -9.73 -14.59
#